data_59f519b5b513db5cbaa3222e05bc5449
#
_entry.id   59f519b5b513db5cbaa3222e05bc5449
#
_cell.length_a   1.000
_cell.length_b   1.000
_cell.length_c   1.000
_cell.angle_alpha   90.00
_cell.angle_beta   90.00
_cell.angle_gamma   90.00
#
_symmetry.space_group_name_H-M   'P 1'
#
loop_
_entity.id
_entity.type
_entity.pdbx_description
1 polymer ?
#
loop_
_entity_poly.entity_id
_entity_poly.type
_entity_poly.pdbx_seq_one_letter_code
_entity_poly.pdbx_strand_id
1 'polypeptide(L)'
;NAAGVLKNGAFKLFRGTIDFKKGAAGAVGNEKEDVLLLDDNVVNQTIPIILCAEEDVEGNHGATIGELDEQIMLYMQARGLSREQVYEEMSKARIKAVCNLIPDEDTKNMMSDYLEGEQLLENGGEQENE
;
A
#
# COMPACT_ATOMS: atom_id res chain seq x y z
N ASN A 1 -2.23 -7.89 6.42
CA ASN A 1 -1.37 -6.88 5.81
C ASN A 1 -2.23 -5.79 5.18
N ALA A 2 -1.85 -4.53 5.35
CA ALA A 2 -2.43 -3.37 4.66
C ALA A 2 -1.33 -2.64 3.91
N ALA A 3 -1.62 -2.18 2.69
CA ALA A 3 -0.71 -1.35 1.95
C ALA A 3 -1.47 -0.21 1.27
N GLY A 4 -0.80 0.90 1.03
CA GLY A 4 -1.43 2.06 0.42
C GLY A 4 -0.43 3.05 -0.17
N VAL A 5 -0.97 3.88 -1.05
CA VAL A 5 -0.28 5.05 -1.60
C VAL A 5 -1.18 6.26 -1.39
N LEU A 6 -0.65 7.33 -0.82
CA LEU A 6 -1.40 8.56 -0.55
C LEU A 6 -0.85 9.70 -1.39
N LYS A 7 -1.73 10.37 -2.15
CA LYS A 7 -1.42 11.53 -3.00
C LYS A 7 -2.56 12.55 -2.96
N ASN A 8 -2.28 13.77 -3.45
CA ASN A 8 -3.28 14.81 -3.68
C ASN A 8 -4.09 15.19 -2.44
N GLY A 9 -3.44 15.35 -1.30
CA GLY A 9 -4.11 15.73 -0.04
C GLY A 9 -4.98 14.62 0.56
N ALA A 10 -4.76 13.37 0.20
CA ALA A 10 -5.55 12.25 0.70
C ALA A 10 -5.44 12.09 2.21
N PHE A 11 -6.55 11.69 2.82
CA PHE A 11 -6.63 11.29 4.21
C PHE A 11 -6.90 9.79 4.31
N LYS A 12 -6.11 9.10 5.14
CA LYS A 12 -6.31 7.68 5.46
C LYS A 12 -6.33 7.48 6.97
N LEU A 13 -7.33 6.76 7.45
CA LEU A 13 -7.37 6.21 8.79
C LEU A 13 -7.44 4.68 8.70
N PHE A 14 -6.39 4.01 9.13
CA PHE A 14 -6.36 2.56 9.24
C PHE A 14 -6.58 2.13 10.70
N ARG A 15 -7.49 1.18 10.91
CA ARG A 15 -7.71 0.53 12.19
C ARG A 15 -7.58 -0.97 11.99
N GLY A 16 -6.51 -1.54 12.54
CA GLY A 16 -6.30 -2.99 12.59
C GLY A 16 -6.61 -3.52 13.99
N THR A 17 -7.21 -4.70 14.07
CA THR A 17 -7.48 -5.33 15.36
C THR A 17 -7.11 -6.80 15.30
N ILE A 18 -6.21 -7.21 16.21
CA ILE A 18 -5.95 -8.62 16.52
C ILE A 18 -6.71 -8.92 17.81
N ASP A 19 -7.62 -9.88 17.77
CA ASP A 19 -8.46 -10.25 18.93
C ASP A 19 -8.18 -11.73 19.30
N PHE A 20 -7.34 -11.93 20.30
CA PHE A 20 -7.06 -13.24 20.87
C PHE A 20 -8.12 -13.63 21.88
N LYS A 21 -9.04 -14.46 21.45
CA LYS A 21 -10.13 -14.95 22.30
C LYS A 21 -9.66 -16.08 23.21
N LYS A 22 -10.37 -16.25 24.33
CA LYS A 22 -10.12 -17.36 25.26
C LYS A 22 -10.19 -18.70 24.50
N GLY A 23 -9.17 -19.53 24.68
CA GLY A 23 -8.99 -20.80 23.98
C GLY A 23 -8.10 -20.71 22.72
N ALA A 24 -7.50 -19.56 22.44
CA ALA A 24 -6.57 -19.35 21.32
C ALA A 24 -5.09 -19.59 21.73
N ALA A 25 -4.82 -20.39 22.76
CA ALA A 25 -3.46 -20.66 23.23
C ALA A 25 -2.53 -21.10 22.07
N GLY A 26 -1.33 -20.53 22.01
CA GLY A 26 -0.34 -20.75 20.95
C GLY A 26 -0.61 -19.96 19.67
N ALA A 27 -1.64 -19.10 19.62
CA ALA A 27 -1.93 -18.29 18.42
C ALA A 27 -0.91 -17.15 18.24
N VAL A 28 -0.53 -16.92 16.98
CA VAL A 28 0.33 -15.80 16.57
C VAL A 28 -0.43 -14.90 15.64
N GLY A 29 -0.53 -13.61 16.00
CA GLY A 29 -1.16 -12.58 15.18
C GLY A 29 -0.14 -11.54 14.72
N ASN A 30 -0.07 -11.28 13.42
CA ASN A 30 0.81 -10.26 12.85
C ASN A 30 0.01 -9.26 12.04
N GLU A 31 0.10 -7.99 12.41
CA GLU A 31 -0.43 -6.88 11.63
C GLU A 31 0.73 -6.09 11.03
N LYS A 32 0.70 -5.89 9.72
CA LYS A 32 1.69 -5.11 8.99
C LYS A 32 1.03 -4.08 8.09
N GLU A 33 1.48 -2.85 8.21
CA GLU A 33 1.08 -1.75 7.34
C GLU A 33 2.29 -1.21 6.56
N ASP A 34 2.09 -0.91 5.27
CA ASP A 34 3.10 -0.32 4.39
C ASP A 34 2.44 0.80 3.56
N VAL A 35 2.82 2.05 3.81
CA VAL A 35 2.21 3.22 3.18
C VAL A 35 3.28 4.12 2.57
N LEU A 36 3.13 4.41 1.27
CA LEU A 36 3.92 5.39 0.54
C LEU A 36 3.18 6.73 0.51
N LEU A 37 3.86 7.78 0.96
CA LEU A 37 3.38 9.16 0.91
C LEU A 37 4.05 9.87 -0.27
N LEU A 38 3.26 10.43 -1.18
CA LEU A 38 3.76 11.12 -2.37
C LEU A 38 3.71 12.64 -2.27
N ASP A 39 2.97 13.17 -1.30
CA ASP A 39 2.81 14.61 -1.09
C ASP A 39 2.87 14.96 0.40
N ASP A 40 3.36 16.16 0.69
CA ASP A 40 3.49 16.69 2.08
C ASP A 40 2.13 16.97 2.74
N ASN A 41 1.07 17.14 1.94
CA ASN A 41 -0.27 17.50 2.41
C ASN A 41 -1.18 16.28 2.65
N VAL A 42 -0.66 15.07 2.54
CA VAL A 42 -1.40 13.84 2.86
C VAL A 42 -1.39 13.56 4.36
N VAL A 43 -2.43 12.92 4.85
CA VAL A 43 -2.54 12.53 6.27
C VAL A 43 -2.73 11.03 6.37
N ASN A 44 -1.80 10.35 7.02
CA ASN A 44 -1.95 8.95 7.40
C ASN A 44 -2.08 8.81 8.92
N GLN A 45 -3.16 8.17 9.35
CA GLN A 45 -3.39 7.79 10.73
C GLN A 45 -3.54 6.29 10.85
N THR A 46 -2.90 5.70 11.85
CA THR A 46 -2.94 4.27 12.12
C THR A 46 -3.26 4.02 13.58
N ILE A 47 -4.25 3.17 13.84
CA ILE A 47 -4.68 2.78 15.19
C ILE A 47 -4.65 1.25 15.27
N PRO A 48 -3.50 0.65 15.62
CA PRO A 48 -3.41 -0.77 15.87
C PRO A 48 -4.03 -1.11 17.24
N ILE A 49 -4.78 -2.19 17.31
CA ILE A 49 -5.41 -2.67 18.54
C ILE A 49 -5.12 -4.15 18.70
N ILE A 50 -4.60 -4.54 19.87
CA ILE A 50 -4.42 -5.94 20.22
C ILE A 50 -5.27 -6.20 21.48
N LEU A 51 -6.26 -7.07 21.34
CA LEU A 51 -7.11 -7.53 22.43
C LEU A 51 -6.67 -8.93 22.83
N CYS A 52 -6.31 -9.11 24.13
CA CYS A 52 -5.84 -10.37 24.65
C CYS A 52 -6.78 -10.89 25.74
N ALA A 53 -7.56 -11.94 25.44
CA ALA A 53 -8.30 -12.72 26.42
C ALA A 53 -7.63 -14.09 26.70
N GLU A 54 -6.47 -14.31 26.13
CA GLU A 54 -5.63 -15.51 26.30
C GLU A 54 -4.19 -15.09 26.64
N GLU A 55 -3.50 -15.84 27.53
CA GLU A 55 -2.15 -15.47 27.98
C GLU A 55 -1.04 -16.04 27.10
N ASP A 56 -1.23 -17.24 26.55
CA ASP A 56 -0.26 -17.92 25.69
C ASP A 56 -0.47 -17.54 24.21
N VAL A 57 -0.21 -16.29 23.87
CA VAL A 57 -0.35 -15.77 22.51
C VAL A 57 0.78 -14.79 22.18
N GLU A 58 1.05 -14.62 20.88
CA GLU A 58 2.01 -13.64 20.38
C GLU A 58 1.32 -12.67 19.43
N GLY A 59 1.29 -11.38 19.78
CA GLY A 59 0.73 -10.32 18.97
C GLY A 59 1.79 -9.34 18.52
N ASN A 60 1.98 -9.19 17.21
CA ASN A 60 2.93 -8.27 16.60
C ASN A 60 2.23 -7.24 15.73
N HIS A 61 2.72 -6.01 15.80
CA HIS A 61 2.32 -4.94 14.91
C HIS A 61 3.55 -4.24 14.38
N GLY A 62 3.51 -3.87 13.09
CA GLY A 62 4.57 -3.11 12.44
C GLY A 62 4.01 -2.20 11.36
N ALA A 63 4.56 -0.99 11.25
CA ALA A 63 4.20 -0.05 10.21
C ALA A 63 5.44 0.52 9.54
N THR A 64 5.42 0.59 8.21
CA THR A 64 6.37 1.32 7.38
C THR A 64 5.60 2.42 6.67
N ILE A 65 5.81 3.66 7.10
CA ILE A 65 5.12 4.83 6.57
C ILE A 65 6.17 5.87 6.23
N GLY A 66 6.20 6.32 4.99
CA GLY A 66 7.20 7.29 4.58
C GLY A 66 7.11 7.69 3.11
N GLU A 67 7.93 8.66 2.78
CA GLU A 67 8.12 9.17 1.43
C GLU A 67 9.03 8.25 0.60
N LEU A 68 9.10 8.51 -0.69
CA LEU A 68 10.05 7.83 -1.55
C LEU A 68 11.47 8.30 -1.23
N ASP A 69 12.39 7.33 -1.11
CA ASP A 69 13.81 7.60 -0.90
C ASP A 69 14.37 8.54 -2.00
N GLU A 70 15.02 9.62 -1.59
CA GLU A 70 15.60 10.62 -2.51
C GLU A 70 16.64 10.01 -3.46
N GLN A 71 17.38 9.00 -3.05
CA GLN A 71 18.36 8.32 -3.90
C GLN A 71 17.68 7.53 -5.01
N ILE A 72 16.54 6.89 -4.71
CA ILE A 72 15.73 6.20 -5.71
C ILE A 72 15.15 7.23 -6.69
N MET A 73 14.63 8.35 -6.17
CA MET A 73 14.12 9.44 -7.00
C MET A 73 15.19 9.96 -7.97
N LEU A 74 16.37 10.33 -7.47
CA LEU A 74 17.48 10.81 -8.28
C LEU A 74 17.94 9.78 -9.31
N TYR A 75 18.01 8.51 -8.92
CA TYR A 75 18.40 7.44 -9.82
C TYR A 75 17.45 7.29 -11.01
N MET A 76 16.14 7.32 -10.76
CA MET A 76 15.11 7.21 -11.77
C MET A 76 15.09 8.44 -12.70
N GLN A 77 15.21 9.64 -12.13
CA GLN A 77 15.29 10.88 -12.88
C GLN A 77 16.55 10.95 -13.76
N ALA A 78 17.70 10.46 -13.28
CA ALA A 78 18.91 10.36 -14.08
C ALA A 78 18.77 9.41 -15.30
N ARG A 79 17.75 8.55 -15.31
CA ARG A 79 17.37 7.68 -16.42
C ARG A 79 16.29 8.26 -17.34
N GLY A 80 15.89 9.50 -17.08
CA GLY A 80 14.99 10.26 -17.94
C GLY A 80 13.52 10.26 -17.52
N LEU A 81 13.16 9.71 -16.34
CA LEU A 81 11.79 9.80 -15.83
C LEU A 81 11.56 11.17 -15.17
N SER A 82 10.39 11.76 -15.36
CA SER A 82 9.96 12.89 -14.55
C SER A 82 9.63 12.44 -13.12
N ARG A 83 9.50 13.39 -12.19
CA ARG A 83 9.10 13.09 -10.80
C ARG A 83 7.73 12.41 -10.75
N GLU A 84 6.79 12.88 -11.55
CA GLU A 84 5.44 12.34 -11.68
C GLU A 84 5.47 10.90 -12.18
N GLN A 85 6.27 10.62 -13.21
CA GLN A 85 6.45 9.26 -13.74
C GLN A 85 7.08 8.33 -12.70
N VAL A 86 8.04 8.80 -11.91
CA VAL A 86 8.60 8.00 -10.81
C VAL A 86 7.54 7.66 -9.78
N TYR A 87 6.73 8.64 -9.38
CA TYR A 87 5.63 8.42 -8.43
C TYR A 87 4.59 7.43 -8.96
N GLU A 88 4.24 7.54 -10.23
CA GLU A 88 3.31 6.62 -10.89
C GLU A 88 3.85 5.19 -10.90
N GLU A 89 5.09 4.98 -11.34
CA GLU A 89 5.71 3.66 -11.39
C GLU A 89 5.86 3.04 -9.99
N MET A 90 6.24 3.83 -8.99
CA MET A 90 6.35 3.35 -7.61
C MET A 90 4.99 3.00 -7.01
N SER A 91 3.94 3.76 -7.34
CA SER A 91 2.57 3.46 -6.93
C SER A 91 2.09 2.14 -7.51
N LYS A 92 2.28 1.94 -8.82
CA LYS A 92 1.94 0.70 -9.53
C LYS A 92 2.68 -0.50 -8.93
N ALA A 93 3.98 -0.34 -8.70
CA ALA A 93 4.79 -1.41 -8.11
C ALA A 93 4.28 -1.84 -6.72
N ARG A 94 3.86 -0.87 -5.88
CA ARG A 94 3.27 -1.13 -4.55
C ARG A 94 1.96 -1.89 -4.64
N ILE A 95 1.04 -1.44 -5.50
CA ILE A 95 -0.25 -2.09 -5.70
C ILE A 95 -0.05 -3.50 -6.27
N LYS A 96 0.80 -3.65 -7.28
CA LYS A 96 1.11 -4.95 -7.87
C LYS A 96 1.72 -5.93 -6.87
N ALA A 97 2.55 -5.44 -5.95
CA ALA A 97 3.11 -6.27 -4.88
C ALA A 97 2.02 -6.88 -3.98
N VAL A 98 0.95 -6.12 -3.69
CA VAL A 98 -0.20 -6.62 -2.93
C VAL A 98 -1.03 -7.61 -3.76
N CYS A 99 -1.29 -7.30 -5.02
CA CYS A 99 -2.02 -8.20 -5.92
C CYS A 99 -1.31 -9.57 -6.06
N ASN A 100 0.01 -9.58 -6.06
CA ASN A 100 0.80 -10.82 -6.10
C ASN A 100 0.64 -11.72 -4.87
N LEU A 101 0.08 -11.21 -3.77
CA LEU A 101 -0.24 -12.00 -2.57
C LEU A 101 -1.59 -12.72 -2.67
N ILE A 102 -2.39 -12.43 -3.69
CA ILE A 102 -3.67 -13.09 -3.92
C ILE A 102 -3.39 -14.54 -4.36
N PRO A 103 -3.88 -15.55 -3.62
CA PRO A 103 -3.59 -16.95 -3.92
C PRO A 103 -4.39 -17.50 -5.11
N ASP A 104 -5.50 -16.88 -5.44
CA ASP A 104 -6.36 -17.26 -6.56
C ASP A 104 -5.88 -16.58 -7.86
N GLU A 105 -5.40 -17.37 -8.81
CA GLU A 105 -4.82 -16.87 -10.05
C GLU A 105 -5.83 -16.12 -10.93
N ASP A 106 -7.10 -16.52 -10.95
CA ASP A 106 -8.13 -15.86 -11.75
C ASP A 106 -8.41 -14.45 -11.21
N THR A 107 -8.55 -14.32 -9.88
CA THR A 107 -8.71 -13.03 -9.20
C THR A 107 -7.48 -12.15 -9.39
N LYS A 108 -6.28 -12.71 -9.29
CA LYS A 108 -5.02 -11.98 -9.48
C LYS A 108 -4.88 -11.42 -10.90
N ASN A 109 -5.21 -12.24 -11.91
CA ASN A 109 -5.20 -11.81 -13.32
C ASN A 109 -6.23 -10.70 -13.55
N MET A 110 -7.47 -10.87 -13.06
CA MET A 110 -8.50 -9.84 -13.15
C MET A 110 -8.07 -8.51 -12.53
N MET A 111 -7.42 -8.53 -11.37
CA MET A 111 -6.89 -7.32 -10.74
C MET A 111 -5.74 -6.68 -11.52
N SER A 112 -4.88 -7.50 -12.12
CA SER A 112 -3.79 -7.01 -12.96
C SER A 112 -4.32 -6.34 -14.23
N ASP A 113 -5.28 -6.96 -14.90
CA ASP A 113 -5.93 -6.43 -16.11
C ASP A 113 -6.67 -5.11 -15.81
N TYR A 114 -7.33 -5.03 -14.65
CA TYR A 114 -8.01 -3.81 -14.20
C TYR A 114 -7.02 -2.65 -14.03
N LEU A 115 -5.91 -2.90 -13.34
CA LEU A 115 -4.88 -1.88 -13.10
C LEU A 115 -4.18 -1.43 -14.40
N GLU A 116 -4.01 -2.33 -15.36
CA GLU A 116 -3.47 -1.99 -16.68
C GLU A 116 -4.50 -1.24 -17.54
N GLY A 117 -5.79 -1.58 -17.40
CA GLY A 117 -6.90 -0.92 -18.11
C GLY A 117 -7.16 0.51 -17.66
N GLU A 118 -7.07 0.81 -16.38
CA GLU A 118 -7.18 2.19 -15.87
C GLU A 118 -6.07 3.10 -16.43
N GLN A 119 -4.86 2.56 -16.66
CA GLN A 119 -3.75 3.30 -17.26
C GLN A 119 -4.03 3.77 -18.69
N LEU A 120 -4.78 3.00 -19.47
CA LEU A 120 -5.15 3.38 -20.84
C LEU A 120 -6.15 4.54 -20.86
N LEU A 121 -6.98 4.67 -19.82
CA LEU A 121 -7.96 5.75 -19.71
C LEU A 121 -7.34 7.06 -19.21
N GLU A 122 -6.38 7.01 -18.28
CA GLU A 122 -5.67 8.20 -17.80
C GLU A 122 -4.73 8.78 -18.88
N ASN A 123 -4.02 7.93 -19.62
CA ASN A 123 -3.11 8.35 -20.70
C ASN A 123 -3.84 8.77 -21.99
N GLY A 124 -5.09 8.36 -22.19
CA GLY A 124 -5.93 8.74 -23.35
C GLY A 124 -6.60 10.10 -23.21
N GLY A 125 -6.69 10.66 -22.00
CA GLY A 125 -7.34 11.93 -21.71
C GLY A 125 -6.49 13.18 -22.00
N GLU A 126 -5.19 13.06 -22.20
CA GLU A 126 -4.29 14.21 -22.43
C GLU A 126 -4.08 14.57 -23.91
N GLN A 127 -4.63 13.81 -24.86
CA GLN A 127 -4.40 14.04 -26.29
C GLN A 127 -5.54 14.74 -27.05
N GLU A 128 -6.61 15.19 -26.41
CA GLU A 128 -7.74 15.85 -27.10
C GLU A 128 -7.86 17.36 -26.83
N ASN A 129 -6.81 18.08 -26.48
CA ASN A 129 -6.81 19.55 -26.43
C ASN A 129 -5.55 20.16 -27.05
N GLU A 130 -5.41 20.06 -28.35
CA GLU A 130 -4.66 21.00 -29.19
C GLU A 130 -5.50 21.54 -30.33
#